data_32977596cdfc3b4d074fa14eb17e49d0
#
_entry.id   32977596cdfc3b4d074fa14eb17e49d0
#
_cell.length_a   1.000
_cell.length_b   1.000
_cell.length_c   1.000
_cell.angle_alpha   90.00
_cell.angle_beta   90.00
_cell.angle_gamma   90.00
#
_symmetry.space_group_name_H-M   'P 1'
#
loop_
_entity.id
_entity.type
_entity.pdbx_description
1 polymer ?
#
loop_
_entity_poly.entity_id
_entity_poly.type
_entity_poly.pdbx_seq_one_letter_code
_entity_poly.pdbx_strand_id
1 'polypeptide(L)'
;MTEITNKIYYVGVNDRNKHRFEGLWPLPNGVSYNSYIIDDEKVALVDTVEVDFFTQFLENIHEVIGDREIDYLIINHMEPDHSGSIALIKKYYPNIKIVGNKKTLGMLEGFYGVTDDVVEVKNGETLSLGNHELSFVLIPMVHWPETMVTLDAKNKVLFSGDAFGCFGALNGGIIDAEINCETFWLEMVRYYSNIVGKYGVPVQNALKKLAGVELDYICSTHGPVWHEHIEKV
;
A
#
# COMPACT_ATOMS: atom_id res chain seq x y z
N MET A 1 -10.43 4.70 13.48
CA MET A 1 -9.94 4.34 12.12
C MET A 1 -11.07 3.76 11.28
N THR A 2 -10.96 3.80 9.94
CA THR A 2 -12.02 3.31 9.02
C THR A 2 -11.80 1.85 8.69
N GLU A 3 -12.77 1.00 8.99
CA GLU A 3 -12.81 -0.37 8.48
C GLU A 3 -13.23 -0.35 6.99
N ILE A 4 -12.43 -0.97 6.14
CA ILE A 4 -12.74 -1.13 4.71
C ILE A 4 -13.70 -2.29 4.54
N THR A 5 -13.32 -3.48 5.00
CA THR A 5 -14.11 -4.70 4.99
C THR A 5 -13.45 -5.79 5.83
N ASN A 6 -14.22 -6.68 6.44
CA ASN A 6 -13.74 -7.92 7.07
C ASN A 6 -12.46 -7.73 7.90
N LYS A 7 -12.44 -6.78 8.83
CA LYS A 7 -11.28 -6.45 9.67
C LYS A 7 -10.03 -5.98 8.91
N ILE A 8 -10.19 -5.44 7.73
CA ILE A 8 -9.17 -4.67 7.02
C ILE A 8 -9.43 -3.20 7.30
N TYR A 9 -8.44 -2.51 7.88
CA TYR A 9 -8.54 -1.12 8.34
C TYR A 9 -7.56 -0.22 7.62
N TYR A 10 -8.00 0.97 7.25
CA TYR A 10 -7.12 2.03 6.79
C TYR A 10 -6.43 2.69 7.99
N VAL A 11 -5.10 2.77 7.96
CA VAL A 11 -4.27 3.41 8.99
C VAL A 11 -3.33 4.48 8.42
N GLY A 12 -3.50 4.84 7.15
CA GLY A 12 -2.69 5.82 6.45
C GLY A 12 -2.84 7.26 6.97
N VAL A 13 -2.13 8.18 6.33
CA VAL A 13 -2.05 9.60 6.69
C VAL A 13 -2.24 10.49 5.46
N ASN A 14 -2.52 11.78 5.70
CA ASN A 14 -2.69 12.78 4.65
C ASN A 14 -1.65 13.90 4.81
N ASP A 15 -0.85 14.14 3.77
CA ASP A 15 0.08 15.25 3.69
C ASP A 15 -0.53 16.39 2.84
N ARG A 16 -0.83 17.50 3.51
CA ARG A 16 -1.36 18.73 2.88
C ARG A 16 -0.31 19.82 2.75
N ASN A 17 0.92 19.56 3.21
CA ASN A 17 1.99 20.53 3.28
C ASN A 17 3.09 20.30 2.25
N LYS A 18 3.23 19.07 1.73
CA LYS A 18 4.23 18.73 0.72
C LYS A 18 3.88 19.45 -0.59
N HIS A 19 4.78 20.28 -1.07
CA HIS A 19 4.55 21.09 -2.28
C HIS A 19 4.76 20.29 -3.57
N ARG A 20 5.61 19.26 -3.54
CA ARG A 20 5.97 18.45 -4.72
C ARG A 20 6.18 17.00 -4.35
N PHE A 21 5.61 16.11 -5.13
CA PHE A 21 5.90 14.67 -5.10
C PHE A 21 7.25 14.43 -5.78
N GLU A 22 8.10 13.58 -5.19
CA GLU A 22 9.48 13.29 -5.66
C GLU A 22 10.32 14.56 -5.97
N GLY A 23 10.00 15.71 -5.37
CA GLY A 23 10.65 16.99 -5.68
C GLY A 23 10.28 17.59 -7.05
N LEU A 24 9.48 16.92 -7.86
CA LEU A 24 9.16 17.27 -9.25
C LEU A 24 7.70 17.71 -9.44
N TRP A 25 6.75 16.89 -8.99
CA TRP A 25 5.34 17.02 -9.36
C TRP A 25 4.56 17.88 -8.36
N PRO A 26 4.01 19.05 -8.74
CA PRO A 26 3.24 19.89 -7.83
C PRO A 26 2.06 19.14 -7.20
N LEU A 27 1.82 19.38 -5.91
CA LEU A 27 0.74 18.78 -5.14
C LEU A 27 -0.24 19.84 -4.62
N PRO A 28 -1.02 20.49 -5.49
CA PRO A 28 -1.96 21.54 -5.07
C PRO A 28 -3.06 21.03 -4.12
N ASN A 29 -3.37 19.73 -4.20
CA ASN A 29 -4.38 19.06 -3.37
C ASN A 29 -3.75 18.13 -2.31
N GLY A 30 -2.43 18.23 -2.08
CA GLY A 30 -1.71 17.32 -1.19
C GLY A 30 -1.58 15.90 -1.76
N VAL A 31 -1.29 14.94 -0.88
CA VAL A 31 -1.19 13.51 -1.18
C VAL A 31 -1.58 12.70 0.06
N SER A 32 -2.13 11.51 -0.12
CA SER A 32 -2.28 10.54 0.97
C SER A 32 -1.16 9.48 0.88
N TYR A 33 -0.71 8.99 2.03
CA TYR A 33 0.13 7.80 2.15
C TYR A 33 -0.70 6.74 2.84
N ASN A 34 -1.15 5.77 2.08
CA ASN A 34 -2.08 4.77 2.55
C ASN A 34 -1.33 3.54 3.05
N SER A 35 -1.75 3.06 4.19
CA SER A 35 -1.32 1.81 4.78
C SER A 35 -2.53 1.12 5.40
N TYR A 36 -2.47 -0.19 5.52
CA TYR A 36 -3.62 -0.99 5.94
C TYR A 36 -3.22 -2.01 6.98
N ILE A 37 -4.12 -2.26 7.95
CA ILE A 37 -4.01 -3.36 8.90
C ILE A 37 -5.06 -4.41 8.56
N ILE A 38 -4.62 -5.68 8.60
CA ILE A 38 -5.49 -6.85 8.60
C ILE A 38 -5.44 -7.41 10.01
N ASP A 39 -6.54 -7.24 10.77
CA ASP A 39 -6.66 -7.66 12.16
C ASP A 39 -7.27 -9.07 12.25
N ASP A 40 -6.41 -10.08 12.13
CA ASP A 40 -6.79 -11.49 12.17
C ASP A 40 -6.13 -12.23 13.36
N GLU A 41 -6.05 -13.56 13.32
CA GLU A 41 -5.30 -14.35 14.31
C GLU A 41 -3.86 -13.87 14.38
N LYS A 42 -3.25 -13.59 13.21
CA LYS A 42 -2.02 -12.85 13.04
C LYS A 42 -2.31 -11.49 12.44
N VAL A 43 -1.69 -10.46 13.00
CA VAL A 43 -1.84 -9.10 12.50
C VAL A 43 -0.84 -8.85 11.38
N ALA A 44 -1.33 -8.37 10.24
CA ALA A 44 -0.48 -7.90 9.16
C ALA A 44 -0.67 -6.40 8.91
N LEU A 45 0.45 -5.68 8.78
CA LEU A 45 0.53 -4.32 8.28
C LEU A 45 0.95 -4.36 6.82
N VAL A 46 0.27 -3.64 5.93
CA VAL A 46 0.56 -3.59 4.49
C VAL A 46 1.07 -2.20 4.13
N ASP A 47 2.31 -2.15 3.69
CA ASP A 47 3.11 -0.94 3.44
C ASP A 47 3.20 -0.02 4.67
N THR A 48 3.97 1.05 4.59
CA THR A 48 4.06 2.07 5.64
C THR A 48 3.77 3.45 5.06
N VAL A 49 4.19 4.52 5.72
CA VAL A 49 3.99 5.90 5.29
C VAL A 49 5.30 6.68 5.29
N GLU A 50 5.30 7.86 4.71
CA GLU A 50 6.39 8.84 4.81
C GLU A 50 6.80 9.04 6.27
N VAL A 51 8.11 9.03 6.52
CA VAL A 51 8.68 9.03 7.88
C VAL A 51 8.28 10.23 8.74
N ASP A 52 8.03 11.36 8.13
CA ASP A 52 7.60 12.59 8.83
C ASP A 52 6.24 12.42 9.53
N PHE A 53 5.44 11.45 9.11
CA PHE A 53 4.12 11.14 9.68
C PHE A 53 4.12 9.94 10.63
N PHE A 54 5.30 9.42 11.01
CA PHE A 54 5.41 8.19 11.80
C PHE A 54 4.60 8.24 13.10
N THR A 55 4.60 9.35 13.83
CA THR A 55 3.86 9.46 15.10
C THR A 55 2.36 9.29 14.89
N GLN A 56 1.78 10.00 13.92
CA GLN A 56 0.36 9.86 13.57
C GLN A 56 0.04 8.45 13.08
N PHE A 57 0.93 7.88 12.27
CA PHE A 57 0.79 6.53 11.77
C PHE A 57 0.74 5.49 12.90
N LEU A 58 1.63 5.62 13.88
CA LEU A 58 1.65 4.75 15.05
C LEU A 58 0.37 4.89 15.90
N GLU A 59 -0.13 6.12 16.09
CA GLU A 59 -1.40 6.36 16.77
C GLU A 59 -2.57 5.69 16.03
N ASN A 60 -2.60 5.78 14.69
CA ASN A 60 -3.61 5.13 13.86
C ASN A 60 -3.55 3.61 13.99
N ILE A 61 -2.37 3.01 14.02
CA ILE A 61 -2.17 1.58 14.27
C ILE A 61 -2.73 1.19 15.63
N HIS A 62 -2.34 1.91 16.69
CA HIS A 62 -2.82 1.64 18.06
C HIS A 62 -4.33 1.76 18.21
N GLU A 63 -4.98 2.67 17.48
CA GLU A 63 -6.44 2.79 17.49
C GLU A 63 -7.13 1.51 16.99
N VAL A 64 -6.49 0.77 16.06
CA VAL A 64 -7.04 -0.47 15.50
C VAL A 64 -6.74 -1.68 16.37
N ILE A 65 -5.45 -1.89 16.70
CA ILE A 65 -5.00 -3.15 17.32
C ILE A 65 -4.74 -3.04 18.82
N GLY A 66 -4.82 -1.84 19.41
CA GLY A 66 -4.47 -1.61 20.82
C GLY A 66 -3.04 -2.03 21.12
N ASP A 67 -2.87 -2.87 22.14
CA ASP A 67 -1.56 -3.37 22.60
C ASP A 67 -1.12 -4.68 21.91
N ARG A 68 -1.80 -5.11 20.84
CA ARG A 68 -1.40 -6.30 20.07
C ARG A 68 -0.10 -6.05 19.31
N GLU A 69 0.71 -7.09 19.17
CA GLU A 69 1.88 -7.10 18.29
C GLU A 69 1.46 -7.20 16.82
N ILE A 70 2.31 -6.70 15.94
CA ILE A 70 2.18 -6.92 14.49
C ILE A 70 3.08 -8.10 14.11
N ASP A 71 2.49 -9.15 13.56
CA ASP A 71 3.23 -10.35 13.16
C ASP A 71 4.00 -10.15 11.85
N TYR A 72 3.39 -9.46 10.89
CA TYR A 72 3.94 -9.26 9.55
C TYR A 72 3.84 -7.81 9.09
N LEU A 73 4.91 -7.32 8.45
CA LEU A 73 4.89 -6.13 7.61
C LEU A 73 5.09 -6.56 6.16
N ILE A 74 4.08 -6.41 5.34
CA ILE A 74 4.10 -6.76 3.92
C ILE A 74 4.49 -5.52 3.13
N ILE A 75 5.55 -5.60 2.31
CA ILE A 75 6.04 -4.49 1.50
C ILE A 75 5.74 -4.75 0.03
N ASN A 76 4.78 -4.04 -0.51
CA ASN A 76 4.46 -4.06 -1.93
C ASN A 76 5.43 -3.19 -2.74
N HIS A 77 5.90 -2.07 -2.15
CA HIS A 77 6.76 -1.10 -2.82
C HIS A 77 7.75 -0.43 -1.86
N MET A 78 8.98 -0.15 -2.36
CA MET A 78 10.11 0.33 -1.54
C MET A 78 10.39 1.83 -1.71
N GLU A 79 9.57 2.58 -2.43
CA GLU A 79 9.73 4.03 -2.48
C GLU A 79 9.61 4.64 -1.07
N PRO A 80 10.45 5.66 -0.71
CA PRO A 80 10.56 6.14 0.67
C PRO A 80 9.25 6.63 1.31
N ASP A 81 8.30 7.09 0.54
CA ASP A 81 6.99 7.52 1.03
C ASP A 81 6.07 6.37 1.47
N HIS A 82 6.42 5.11 1.11
CA HIS A 82 5.76 3.88 1.59
C HIS A 82 6.68 3.00 2.44
N SER A 83 7.97 3.26 2.42
CA SER A 83 8.96 2.45 3.13
C SER A 83 9.72 3.22 4.22
N GLY A 84 9.62 4.55 4.24
CA GLY A 84 10.40 5.40 5.14
C GLY A 84 10.18 5.13 6.64
N SER A 85 9.03 4.60 7.01
CA SER A 85 8.70 4.26 8.40
C SER A 85 9.10 2.84 8.81
N ILE A 86 9.61 1.99 7.90
CA ILE A 86 9.93 0.56 8.17
C ILE A 86 10.87 0.40 9.36
N ALA A 87 11.99 1.15 9.38
CA ALA A 87 12.99 1.02 10.44
C ALA A 87 12.42 1.42 11.82
N LEU A 88 11.51 2.38 11.87
CA LEU A 88 10.83 2.78 13.10
C LEU A 88 9.77 1.76 13.52
N ILE A 89 9.00 1.22 12.59
CA ILE A 89 8.05 0.13 12.85
C ILE A 89 8.79 -1.08 13.44
N LYS A 90 9.92 -1.51 12.82
CA LYS A 90 10.71 -2.62 13.34
C LYS A 90 11.28 -2.35 14.75
N LYS A 91 11.60 -1.10 15.04
CA LYS A 91 12.05 -0.72 16.39
C LYS A 91 10.92 -0.77 17.42
N TYR A 92 9.69 -0.42 17.02
CA TYR A 92 8.50 -0.42 17.87
C TYR A 92 7.95 -1.83 18.08
N TYR A 93 7.95 -2.66 17.03
CA TYR A 93 7.52 -4.05 17.00
C TYR A 93 8.71 -4.96 16.67
N PRO A 94 9.61 -5.22 17.62
CA PRO A 94 10.89 -5.87 17.36
C PRO A 94 10.77 -7.31 16.83
N ASN A 95 9.63 -7.97 17.07
CA ASN A 95 9.35 -9.34 16.63
C ASN A 95 8.68 -9.42 15.24
N ILE A 96 8.38 -8.27 14.61
CA ILE A 96 7.72 -8.20 13.31
C ILE A 96 8.57 -8.87 12.22
N LYS A 97 7.93 -9.68 11.38
CA LYS A 97 8.57 -10.27 10.19
C LYS A 97 8.26 -9.43 8.97
N ILE A 98 9.28 -9.01 8.24
CA ILE A 98 9.12 -8.22 7.02
C ILE A 98 9.02 -9.15 5.83
N VAL A 99 7.89 -9.07 5.12
CA VAL A 99 7.54 -9.91 3.97
C VAL A 99 7.74 -9.12 2.68
N GLY A 100 8.54 -9.64 1.77
CA GLY A 100 8.78 -9.01 0.48
C GLY A 100 9.47 -9.96 -0.49
N ASN A 101 9.55 -9.58 -1.75
CA ASN A 101 10.30 -10.40 -2.71
C ASN A 101 11.82 -10.14 -2.59
N LYS A 102 12.63 -10.95 -3.26
CA LYS A 102 14.09 -10.87 -3.20
C LYS A 102 14.67 -9.47 -3.46
N LYS A 103 14.07 -8.69 -4.37
CA LYS A 103 14.54 -7.34 -4.67
C LYS A 103 14.15 -6.36 -3.57
N THR A 104 12.95 -6.48 -3.03
CA THR A 104 12.47 -5.75 -1.85
C THR A 104 13.44 -5.93 -0.69
N LEU A 105 13.85 -7.18 -0.38
CA LEU A 105 14.78 -7.48 0.70
C LEU A 105 16.17 -6.89 0.45
N GLY A 106 16.67 -6.91 -0.79
CA GLY A 106 17.92 -6.25 -1.14
C GLY A 106 17.89 -4.72 -1.00
N MET A 107 16.74 -4.10 -1.32
CA MET A 107 16.54 -2.66 -1.10
C MET A 107 16.39 -2.33 0.39
N LEU A 108 15.71 -3.18 1.15
CA LEU A 108 15.54 -3.06 2.59
C LEU A 108 16.90 -3.03 3.31
N GLU A 109 17.81 -3.95 2.94
CA GLU A 109 19.19 -3.94 3.42
C GLU A 109 19.90 -2.65 3.01
N GLY A 110 19.81 -2.26 1.73
CA GLY A 110 20.52 -1.09 1.19
C GLY A 110 20.05 0.24 1.77
N PHE A 111 18.74 0.41 1.99
CA PHE A 111 18.17 1.68 2.45
C PHE A 111 18.16 1.80 3.97
N TYR A 112 17.86 0.72 4.68
CA TYR A 112 17.57 0.74 6.11
C TYR A 112 18.48 -0.16 6.94
N GLY A 113 19.37 -0.95 6.33
CA GLY A 113 20.27 -1.87 7.03
C GLY A 113 19.54 -3.01 7.73
N VAL A 114 18.29 -3.31 7.36
CA VAL A 114 17.48 -4.38 7.95
C VAL A 114 17.70 -5.67 7.18
N THR A 115 18.17 -6.72 7.88
CA THR A 115 18.49 -8.03 7.29
C THR A 115 17.91 -9.21 8.07
N ASP A 116 17.43 -8.96 9.27
CA ASP A 116 16.86 -9.96 10.18
C ASP A 116 15.32 -9.98 10.12
N ASP A 117 14.74 -11.11 10.51
CA ASP A 117 13.28 -11.35 10.52
C ASP A 117 12.60 -11.06 9.18
N VAL A 118 13.25 -11.45 8.08
CA VAL A 118 12.73 -11.26 6.72
C VAL A 118 12.17 -12.57 6.16
N VAL A 119 11.09 -12.47 5.41
CA VAL A 119 10.43 -13.56 4.72
C VAL A 119 10.40 -13.26 3.23
N GLU A 120 11.21 -13.98 2.45
CA GLU A 120 11.18 -13.87 1.00
C GLU A 120 9.93 -14.57 0.43
N VAL A 121 9.20 -13.87 -0.42
CA VAL A 121 8.06 -14.43 -1.16
C VAL A 121 8.28 -14.37 -2.67
N LYS A 122 7.71 -15.35 -3.37
CA LYS A 122 7.76 -15.45 -4.82
C LYS A 122 6.37 -15.27 -5.43
N ASN A 123 6.34 -15.10 -6.75
CA ASN A 123 5.08 -14.95 -7.47
C ASN A 123 4.16 -16.15 -7.25
N GLY A 124 2.94 -15.90 -6.76
CA GLY A 124 1.92 -16.90 -6.49
C GLY A 124 2.05 -17.64 -5.15
N GLU A 125 3.06 -17.30 -4.33
CA GLU A 125 3.12 -17.82 -2.95
C GLU A 125 2.05 -17.16 -2.07
N THR A 126 1.67 -17.84 -0.98
CA THR A 126 0.62 -17.41 -0.07
C THR A 126 1.13 -17.29 1.36
N LEU A 127 0.43 -16.46 2.15
CA LEU A 127 0.63 -16.27 3.58
C LEU A 127 -0.72 -16.31 4.29
N SER A 128 -0.89 -17.24 5.22
CA SER A 128 -2.10 -17.32 6.04
C SER A 128 -1.96 -16.48 7.30
N LEU A 129 -2.99 -15.68 7.58
CA LEU A 129 -3.14 -14.92 8.83
C LEU A 129 -4.15 -15.58 9.80
N GLY A 130 -4.82 -16.65 9.34
CA GLY A 130 -5.90 -17.34 10.03
C GLY A 130 -7.13 -17.41 9.13
N ASN A 131 -7.99 -16.42 9.17
CA ASN A 131 -9.17 -16.31 8.31
C ASN A 131 -8.86 -15.67 6.94
N HIS A 132 -7.83 -14.84 6.87
CA HIS A 132 -7.30 -14.25 5.65
C HIS A 132 -6.17 -15.08 5.07
N GLU A 133 -6.18 -15.29 3.77
CA GLU A 133 -5.07 -15.88 3.01
C GLU A 133 -4.63 -14.91 1.92
N LEU A 134 -3.42 -14.43 2.06
CA LEU A 134 -2.84 -13.43 1.16
C LEU A 134 -1.98 -14.13 0.10
N SER A 135 -2.11 -13.74 -1.15
CA SER A 135 -1.26 -14.20 -2.25
C SER A 135 -0.49 -13.04 -2.87
N PHE A 136 0.72 -13.30 -3.33
CA PHE A 136 1.64 -12.28 -3.84
C PHE A 136 1.80 -12.39 -5.35
N VAL A 137 1.57 -11.29 -6.07
CA VAL A 137 1.73 -11.22 -7.52
C VAL A 137 2.81 -10.20 -7.85
N LEU A 138 3.92 -10.64 -8.42
CA LEU A 138 5.00 -9.74 -8.81
C LEU A 138 4.64 -8.98 -10.09
N ILE A 139 4.70 -7.65 -10.04
CA ILE A 139 4.45 -6.73 -11.15
C ILE A 139 5.64 -5.79 -11.37
N PRO A 140 6.83 -6.34 -11.68
CA PRO A 140 8.05 -5.55 -11.75
C PRO A 140 7.93 -4.41 -12.74
N MET A 141 8.52 -3.26 -12.41
CA MET A 141 8.48 -1.99 -13.16
C MET A 141 7.09 -1.33 -13.22
N VAL A 142 6.23 -1.61 -12.24
CA VAL A 142 5.00 -0.85 -12.03
C VAL A 142 5.03 -0.23 -10.62
N HIS A 143 5.86 0.84 -10.31
CA HIS A 143 6.78 1.40 -11.35
C HIS A 143 8.26 1.07 -11.06
N TRP A 144 8.64 0.43 -9.95
CA TRP A 144 10.00 0.01 -9.59
C TRP A 144 10.20 -1.50 -9.79
N PRO A 145 11.48 -1.98 -9.83
CA PRO A 145 11.78 -3.36 -10.22
C PRO A 145 11.34 -4.42 -9.21
N GLU A 146 11.09 -4.04 -7.95
CA GLU A 146 10.65 -4.94 -6.87
C GLU A 146 9.14 -4.98 -6.70
N THR A 147 8.38 -4.08 -7.33
CA THR A 147 6.95 -3.91 -7.06
C THR A 147 6.18 -5.22 -7.16
N MET A 148 5.35 -5.46 -6.17
CA MET A 148 4.37 -6.55 -6.14
C MET A 148 3.01 -6.02 -5.66
N VAL A 149 1.98 -6.82 -5.81
CA VAL A 149 0.67 -6.60 -5.20
C VAL A 149 0.33 -7.77 -4.30
N THR A 150 -0.48 -7.49 -3.28
CA THR A 150 -0.97 -8.50 -2.34
C THR A 150 -2.48 -8.65 -2.53
N LEU A 151 -2.94 -9.88 -2.77
CA LEU A 151 -4.35 -10.20 -3.03
C LEU A 151 -4.91 -11.05 -1.90
N ASP A 152 -5.99 -10.61 -1.29
CA ASP A 152 -6.89 -11.42 -0.48
C ASP A 152 -8.09 -11.83 -1.36
N ALA A 153 -7.95 -12.96 -2.03
CA ALA A 153 -8.94 -13.43 -3.01
C ALA A 153 -10.29 -13.78 -2.37
N LYS A 154 -10.30 -14.26 -1.12
CA LYS A 154 -11.51 -14.61 -0.39
C LYS A 154 -12.37 -13.37 -0.09
N ASN A 155 -11.72 -12.28 0.26
CA ASN A 155 -12.38 -11.02 0.59
C ASN A 155 -12.42 -10.05 -0.61
N LYS A 156 -11.88 -10.47 -1.78
CA LYS A 156 -11.83 -9.70 -3.02
C LYS A 156 -11.15 -8.34 -2.87
N VAL A 157 -10.07 -8.29 -2.09
CA VAL A 157 -9.30 -7.08 -1.80
C VAL A 157 -7.92 -7.17 -2.44
N LEU A 158 -7.55 -6.15 -3.22
CA LEU A 158 -6.24 -5.99 -3.82
C LEU A 158 -5.49 -4.83 -3.13
N PHE A 159 -4.39 -5.11 -2.47
CA PHE A 159 -3.42 -4.10 -2.04
C PHE A 159 -2.44 -3.90 -3.19
N SER A 160 -2.59 -2.79 -3.89
CA SER A 160 -2.01 -2.63 -5.23
C SER A 160 -0.68 -1.88 -5.27
N GLY A 161 -0.17 -1.42 -4.12
CA GLY A 161 0.94 -0.47 -4.13
C GLY A 161 0.52 0.80 -4.88
N ASP A 162 1.42 1.35 -5.68
CA ASP A 162 1.19 2.56 -6.46
C ASP A 162 0.25 2.38 -7.67
N ALA A 163 0.02 1.13 -8.08
CA ALA A 163 -0.94 0.87 -9.13
C ALA A 163 -2.35 1.34 -8.68
N PHE A 164 -3.06 2.00 -9.60
CA PHE A 164 -4.37 2.61 -9.37
C PHE A 164 -4.35 3.79 -8.37
N GLY A 165 -3.17 4.28 -7.99
CA GLY A 165 -3.01 5.44 -7.14
C GLY A 165 -3.29 6.76 -7.85
N CYS A 166 -3.50 7.81 -7.05
CA CYS A 166 -3.64 9.17 -7.55
C CYS A 166 -3.10 10.19 -6.53
N PHE A 167 -2.71 11.37 -7.03
CA PHE A 167 -2.42 12.49 -6.13
C PHE A 167 -3.71 12.98 -5.45
N GLY A 168 -3.54 13.74 -4.37
CA GLY A 168 -4.62 14.31 -3.59
C GLY A 168 -4.74 13.69 -2.21
N ALA A 169 -4.81 14.55 -1.20
CA ALA A 169 -5.11 14.16 0.17
C ALA A 169 -6.60 13.82 0.30
N LEU A 170 -6.92 12.77 1.04
CA LEU A 170 -8.30 12.37 1.29
C LEU A 170 -9.00 13.40 2.19
N ASN A 171 -10.27 13.65 1.94
CA ASN A 171 -11.02 14.70 2.60
C ASN A 171 -12.39 14.20 3.07
N GLY A 172 -12.44 13.75 4.32
CA GLY A 172 -13.65 13.31 4.99
C GLY A 172 -13.91 11.80 4.92
N GLY A 173 -13.82 11.18 3.75
CA GLY A 173 -13.96 9.73 3.56
C GLY A 173 -12.67 9.09 3.07
N ILE A 174 -12.64 7.77 3.05
CA ILE A 174 -11.51 6.95 2.58
C ILE A 174 -11.91 6.17 1.32
N ILE A 175 -13.15 5.67 1.29
CA ILE A 175 -13.69 4.87 0.19
C ILE A 175 -14.31 5.82 -0.84
N ASP A 176 -14.16 5.52 -2.11
CA ASP A 176 -14.64 6.34 -3.24
C ASP A 176 -16.16 6.61 -3.19
N ALA A 177 -16.92 5.69 -2.58
CA ALA A 177 -18.34 5.88 -2.30
C ALA A 177 -18.67 7.01 -1.29
N GLU A 178 -17.71 7.41 -0.47
CA GLU A 178 -17.88 8.38 0.63
C GLU A 178 -17.45 9.80 0.25
N ILE A 179 -16.78 9.96 -0.88
CA ILE A 179 -16.12 11.22 -1.27
C ILE A 179 -16.52 11.67 -2.67
N ASN A 180 -16.32 12.95 -2.97
CA ASN A 180 -16.46 13.45 -4.33
C ASN A 180 -15.20 13.10 -5.16
N CYS A 181 -15.32 12.14 -6.07
CA CYS A 181 -14.22 11.62 -6.89
C CYS A 181 -13.82 12.53 -8.07
N GLU A 182 -14.53 13.61 -8.37
CA GLU A 182 -14.27 14.45 -9.55
C GLU A 182 -12.82 14.98 -9.60
N THR A 183 -12.29 15.43 -8.47
CA THR A 183 -10.89 15.90 -8.39
C THR A 183 -9.90 14.74 -8.58
N PHE A 184 -10.22 13.56 -8.05
CA PHE A 184 -9.34 12.41 -8.09
C PHE A 184 -9.17 11.81 -9.49
N TRP A 185 -10.16 11.91 -10.39
CA TRP A 185 -10.02 11.44 -11.78
C TRP A 185 -8.91 12.18 -12.54
N LEU A 186 -8.84 13.49 -12.40
CA LEU A 186 -7.77 14.29 -13.01
C LEU A 186 -6.42 14.01 -12.37
N GLU A 187 -6.39 13.86 -11.05
CA GLU A 187 -5.19 13.54 -10.29
C GLU A 187 -4.68 12.13 -10.61
N MET A 188 -5.55 11.15 -10.87
CA MET A 188 -5.18 9.81 -11.32
C MET A 188 -4.52 9.85 -12.70
N VAL A 189 -5.11 10.55 -13.68
CA VAL A 189 -4.51 10.71 -15.00
C VAL A 189 -3.14 11.38 -14.90
N ARG A 190 -3.00 12.38 -14.03
CA ARG A 190 -1.75 13.08 -13.81
C ARG A 190 -0.72 12.18 -13.12
N TYR A 191 -1.13 11.40 -12.12
CA TYR A 191 -0.29 10.44 -11.42
C TYR A 191 0.21 9.37 -12.41
N TYR A 192 -0.70 8.69 -13.11
CA TYR A 192 -0.34 7.67 -14.09
C TYR A 192 0.64 8.20 -15.14
N SER A 193 0.36 9.36 -15.74
CA SER A 193 1.18 9.93 -16.82
C SER A 193 2.62 10.24 -16.39
N ASN A 194 2.82 10.63 -15.14
CA ASN A 194 4.11 11.07 -14.61
C ASN A 194 4.89 9.96 -13.91
N ILE A 195 4.22 9.07 -13.20
CA ILE A 195 4.85 8.05 -12.35
C ILE A 195 4.93 6.71 -13.08
N VAL A 196 3.83 6.22 -13.63
CA VAL A 196 3.68 4.84 -14.14
C VAL A 196 3.75 4.75 -15.66
N GLY A 197 3.26 5.76 -16.38
CA GLY A 197 2.96 5.69 -17.83
C GLY A 197 4.16 5.39 -18.74
N LYS A 198 5.39 5.74 -18.34
CA LYS A 198 6.62 5.39 -19.07
C LYS A 198 6.88 3.87 -19.12
N TYR A 199 6.21 3.10 -18.28
CA TYR A 199 6.34 1.65 -18.18
C TYR A 199 5.16 0.89 -18.79
N GLY A 200 4.60 1.36 -19.89
CA GLY A 200 3.37 0.82 -20.49
C GLY A 200 3.38 -0.70 -20.75
N VAL A 201 4.51 -1.29 -21.20
CA VAL A 201 4.60 -2.76 -21.37
C VAL A 201 4.54 -3.50 -20.04
N PRO A 202 5.30 -3.14 -18.99
CA PRO A 202 5.11 -3.68 -17.64
C PRO A 202 3.66 -3.57 -17.14
N VAL A 203 3.02 -2.42 -17.31
CA VAL A 203 1.61 -2.20 -16.93
C VAL A 203 0.68 -3.18 -17.64
N GLN A 204 0.80 -3.33 -18.97
CA GLN A 204 0.01 -4.30 -19.73
C GLN A 204 0.23 -5.75 -19.25
N ASN A 205 1.45 -6.10 -18.87
CA ASN A 205 1.76 -7.41 -18.32
C ASN A 205 1.16 -7.61 -16.91
N ALA A 206 1.17 -6.58 -16.08
CA ALA A 206 0.52 -6.60 -14.77
C ALA A 206 -0.99 -6.80 -14.89
N LEU A 207 -1.65 -6.02 -15.75
CA LEU A 207 -3.09 -6.16 -16.02
C LEU A 207 -3.46 -7.56 -16.52
N LYS A 208 -2.62 -8.17 -17.40
CA LYS A 208 -2.84 -9.55 -17.85
C LYS A 208 -2.73 -10.58 -16.72
N LYS A 209 -1.82 -10.37 -15.75
CA LYS A 209 -1.70 -11.26 -14.58
C LYS A 209 -2.89 -11.16 -13.64
N LEU A 210 -3.50 -9.99 -13.54
CA LEU A 210 -4.66 -9.71 -12.70
C LEU A 210 -5.99 -9.95 -13.44
N ALA A 211 -5.96 -10.23 -14.74
CA ALA A 211 -7.16 -10.46 -15.53
C ALA A 211 -7.98 -11.63 -14.99
N GLY A 212 -9.27 -11.40 -14.79
CA GLY A 212 -10.21 -12.39 -14.25
C GLY A 212 -10.21 -12.53 -12.73
N VAL A 213 -9.42 -11.73 -12.01
CA VAL A 213 -9.53 -11.61 -10.55
C VAL A 213 -10.77 -10.78 -10.25
N GLU A 214 -11.70 -11.32 -9.48
CA GLU A 214 -12.84 -10.56 -8.97
C GLU A 214 -12.41 -9.71 -7.80
N LEU A 215 -12.71 -8.41 -7.85
CA LEU A 215 -12.34 -7.44 -6.82
C LEU A 215 -13.58 -6.66 -6.37
N ASP A 216 -13.71 -6.49 -5.06
CA ASP A 216 -14.67 -5.58 -4.44
C ASP A 216 -13.95 -4.30 -3.94
N TYR A 217 -12.63 -4.38 -3.65
CA TYR A 217 -11.83 -3.24 -3.21
C TYR A 217 -10.44 -3.25 -3.84
N ILE A 218 -9.97 -2.06 -4.25
CA ILE A 218 -8.56 -1.80 -4.58
C ILE A 218 -8.01 -0.81 -3.56
N CYS A 219 -7.05 -1.26 -2.77
CA CYS A 219 -6.38 -0.54 -1.70
C CYS A 219 -5.00 -0.08 -2.21
N SER A 220 -4.94 1.08 -2.86
CA SER A 220 -3.69 1.68 -3.35
C SER A 220 -2.96 2.44 -2.25
N THR A 221 -1.68 2.74 -2.46
CA THR A 221 -0.85 3.52 -1.54
C THR A 221 -1.13 5.03 -1.58
N HIS A 222 -1.85 5.51 -2.61
CA HIS A 222 -2.27 6.90 -2.75
C HIS A 222 -3.71 7.02 -3.22
N GLY A 223 -4.39 8.07 -2.74
CA GLY A 223 -5.76 8.39 -3.12
C GLY A 223 -6.82 7.52 -2.45
N PRO A 224 -8.04 7.47 -2.99
CA PRO A 224 -9.15 6.70 -2.40
C PRO A 224 -8.91 5.19 -2.45
N VAL A 225 -9.56 4.48 -1.53
CA VAL A 225 -9.85 3.05 -1.72
C VAL A 225 -10.98 2.95 -2.73
N TRP A 226 -10.72 2.24 -3.84
CA TRP A 226 -11.70 2.08 -4.91
C TRP A 226 -12.63 0.90 -4.62
N HIS A 227 -13.92 1.13 -4.70
CA HIS A 227 -15.00 0.17 -4.45
C HIS A 227 -16.12 0.28 -5.50
N GLU A 228 -16.75 1.46 -5.61
CA GLU A 228 -17.82 1.67 -6.57
C GLU A 228 -17.33 1.86 -8.01
N HIS A 229 -16.10 2.33 -8.19
CA HIS A 229 -15.56 2.72 -9.48
C HIS A 229 -14.44 1.82 -10.01
N ILE A 230 -14.34 0.57 -9.54
CA ILE A 230 -13.29 -0.39 -9.94
C ILE A 230 -13.19 -0.54 -11.47
N GLU A 231 -14.33 -0.57 -12.18
CA GLU A 231 -14.34 -0.69 -13.65
C GLU A 231 -13.80 0.55 -14.38
N LYS A 232 -13.69 1.68 -13.68
CA LYS A 232 -13.22 2.94 -14.25
C LYS A 232 -11.72 3.16 -14.04
N VAL A 233 -11.14 2.57 -13.01
CA VAL A 233 -9.74 2.70 -12.64
C VAL A 233 -8.90 1.53 -13.18
#